data_1dc3c85aced1edda35a58534edea0f20
#
_entry.id   1dc3c85aced1edda35a58534edea0f20
#
_cell.length_a   1.000
_cell.length_b   1.000
_cell.length_c   1.000
_cell.angle_alpha   90.00
_cell.angle_beta   90.00
_cell.angle_gamma   90.00
#
_symmetry.space_group_name_H-M   'P 1'
#
loop_
_entity.id
_entity.type
_entity.pdbx_description
1 polymer ?
#
loop_
_entity_poly.entity_id
_entity_poly.type
_entity_poly.pdbx_seq_one_letter_code
_entity_poly.pdbx_strand_id
1 'polypeptide(L)'
;NVEYLEQSINLVTDKDERDYLIEALVCLNNGSLRAGIIFAWNAAILNMRNKCFKHGATTLNTAITRHDPKAKTISKLDDFAYIKDSTTLQVAQDLGEIDKGEKDALVDCLDLRNKCGHPGQYRPKPIKAASFLEELLTIVFKK
;
A
#
# COMPACT_ATOMS: atom_id res chain seq x y z
N ASN A 1 1.74 -17.84 8.59
CA ASN A 1 0.55 -18.67 8.85
C ASN A 1 -0.59 -18.26 7.92
N VAL A 2 -0.92 -19.16 7.00
CA VAL A 2 -1.94 -18.93 5.94
C VAL A 2 -3.31 -18.64 6.53
N GLU A 3 -3.73 -19.42 7.54
CA GLU A 3 -5.04 -19.26 8.17
C GLU A 3 -5.18 -17.87 8.82
N TYR A 4 -4.15 -17.41 9.52
CA TYR A 4 -4.13 -16.07 10.11
C TYR A 4 -4.23 -14.99 9.04
N LEU A 5 -3.49 -15.14 7.94
CA LEU A 5 -3.55 -14.18 6.83
C LEU A 5 -4.94 -14.15 6.20
N GLU A 6 -5.55 -15.31 5.95
CA GLU A 6 -6.91 -15.40 5.40
C GLU A 6 -7.92 -14.71 6.31
N GLN A 7 -7.86 -14.97 7.61
CA GLN A 7 -8.78 -14.35 8.57
C GLN A 7 -8.61 -12.83 8.58
N SER A 8 -7.37 -12.34 8.58
CA SER A 8 -7.09 -10.90 8.56
C SER A 8 -7.62 -10.25 7.29
N ILE A 9 -7.45 -10.89 6.14
CA ILE A 9 -7.93 -10.38 4.85
C ILE A 9 -9.46 -10.32 4.83
N ASN A 10 -10.14 -11.31 5.37
CA ASN A 10 -11.60 -11.34 5.40
C ASN A 10 -12.21 -10.24 6.26
N LEU A 11 -11.43 -9.64 7.17
CA LEU A 11 -11.88 -8.52 7.99
C LEU A 11 -11.79 -7.17 7.25
N VAL A 12 -11.12 -7.12 6.11
CA VAL A 12 -11.01 -5.89 5.32
C VAL A 12 -12.36 -5.58 4.68
N THR A 13 -12.89 -4.40 4.96
CA THR A 13 -14.26 -4.03 4.56
C THR A 13 -14.37 -3.51 3.14
N ASP A 14 -13.38 -2.78 2.66
CA ASP A 14 -13.40 -2.28 1.28
C ASP A 14 -13.20 -3.44 0.30
N LYS A 15 -14.10 -3.54 -0.68
CA LYS A 15 -14.10 -4.67 -1.60
C LYS A 15 -12.85 -4.70 -2.48
N ASP A 16 -12.43 -3.56 -2.99
CA ASP A 16 -11.29 -3.50 -3.92
C ASP A 16 -9.97 -3.78 -3.20
N GLU A 17 -9.80 -3.25 -1.99
CA GLU A 17 -8.65 -3.56 -1.14
C GLU A 17 -8.60 -5.04 -0.83
N ARG A 18 -9.74 -5.62 -0.44
CA ARG A 18 -9.83 -7.04 -0.12
C ARG A 18 -9.53 -7.93 -1.33
N ASP A 19 -10.03 -7.58 -2.50
CA ASP A 19 -9.79 -8.34 -3.72
C ASP A 19 -8.29 -8.39 -4.06
N TYR A 20 -7.59 -7.27 -3.95
CA TYR A 20 -6.13 -7.25 -4.14
C TYR A 20 -5.41 -8.16 -3.13
N LEU A 21 -5.85 -8.16 -1.87
CA LEU A 21 -5.23 -9.01 -0.84
C LEU A 21 -5.48 -10.49 -1.11
N ILE A 22 -6.68 -10.85 -1.56
CA ILE A 22 -7.01 -12.22 -1.94
C ILE A 22 -6.12 -12.66 -3.10
N GLU A 23 -5.98 -11.84 -4.13
CA GLU A 23 -5.11 -12.13 -5.28
C GLU A 23 -3.66 -12.28 -4.84
N ALA A 24 -3.20 -11.42 -3.92
CA ALA A 24 -1.85 -11.51 -3.36
C ALA A 24 -1.63 -12.86 -2.66
N LEU A 25 -2.59 -13.29 -1.83
CA LEU A 25 -2.48 -14.56 -1.12
C LEU A 25 -2.45 -15.74 -2.07
N VAL A 26 -3.28 -15.73 -3.12
CA VAL A 26 -3.27 -16.76 -4.16
C VAL A 26 -1.89 -16.83 -4.82
N CYS A 27 -1.33 -15.69 -5.18
CA CYS A 27 0.01 -15.62 -5.77
C CYS A 27 1.08 -16.19 -4.85
N LEU A 28 1.05 -15.82 -3.57
CA LEU A 28 2.03 -16.33 -2.60
C LEU A 28 1.92 -17.84 -2.45
N ASN A 29 0.70 -18.38 -2.41
CA ASN A 29 0.47 -19.80 -2.23
C ASN A 29 0.92 -20.64 -3.43
N ASN A 30 0.94 -20.07 -4.63
CA ASN A 30 1.40 -20.79 -5.83
C ASN A 30 2.84 -20.45 -6.24
N GLY A 31 3.56 -19.70 -5.42
CA GLY A 31 4.95 -19.36 -5.68
C GLY A 31 5.18 -18.17 -6.60
N SER A 32 4.14 -17.45 -6.99
CA SER A 32 4.24 -16.21 -7.78
C SER A 32 4.54 -15.03 -6.86
N LEU A 33 5.74 -15.04 -6.26
CA LEU A 33 6.05 -14.17 -5.11
C LEU A 33 6.13 -12.70 -5.48
N ARG A 34 6.76 -12.36 -6.59
CA ARG A 34 6.83 -10.96 -7.03
C ARG A 34 5.45 -10.38 -7.30
N ALA A 35 4.60 -11.13 -7.98
CA ALA A 35 3.22 -10.72 -8.25
C ALA A 35 2.44 -10.54 -6.95
N GLY A 36 2.62 -11.45 -5.99
CA GLY A 36 1.97 -11.36 -4.69
C GLY A 36 2.35 -10.08 -3.94
N ILE A 37 3.63 -9.72 -3.95
CA ILE A 37 4.11 -8.48 -3.32
C ILE A 37 3.49 -7.26 -3.99
N ILE A 38 3.42 -7.24 -5.33
CA ILE A 38 2.83 -6.11 -6.06
C ILE A 38 1.35 -5.96 -5.73
N PHE A 39 0.58 -7.05 -5.72
CA PHE A 39 -0.85 -6.97 -5.41
C PHE A 39 -1.12 -6.61 -3.95
N ALA A 40 -0.30 -7.12 -3.02
CA ALA A 40 -0.41 -6.71 -1.61
C ALA A 40 -0.15 -5.20 -1.46
N TRP A 41 0.85 -4.68 -2.15
CA TRP A 41 1.12 -3.25 -2.14
C TRP A 41 -0.04 -2.44 -2.74
N ASN A 42 -0.64 -2.92 -3.83
CA ASN A 42 -1.79 -2.25 -4.43
C ASN A 42 -2.93 -2.09 -3.42
N ALA A 43 -3.20 -3.13 -2.62
CA ALA A 43 -4.20 -3.04 -1.56
C ALA A 43 -3.84 -1.98 -0.53
N ALA A 44 -2.57 -1.97 -0.08
CA ALA A 44 -2.11 -1.04 0.94
C ALA A 44 -2.16 0.42 0.47
N ILE A 45 -1.69 0.69 -0.74
CA ILE A 45 -1.70 2.08 -1.26
C ILE A 45 -3.13 2.55 -1.52
N LEU A 46 -4.01 1.68 -1.99
CA LEU A 46 -5.42 2.03 -2.17
C LEU A 46 -6.05 2.40 -0.82
N ASN A 47 -5.77 1.63 0.23
CA ASN A 47 -6.23 1.95 1.58
C ASN A 47 -5.73 3.34 2.02
N MET A 48 -4.45 3.64 1.80
CA MET A 48 -3.88 4.95 2.16
C MET A 48 -4.55 6.08 1.37
N ARG A 49 -4.78 5.88 0.07
CA ARG A 49 -5.49 6.85 -0.78
C ARG A 49 -6.91 7.12 -0.25
N ASN A 50 -7.64 6.05 0.09
CA ASN A 50 -8.99 6.16 0.64
C ASN A 50 -8.99 6.96 1.94
N LYS A 51 -8.06 6.68 2.85
CA LYS A 51 -7.94 7.38 4.12
C LYS A 51 -7.58 8.85 3.94
N CYS A 52 -6.63 9.14 3.08
CA CYS A 52 -6.21 10.52 2.80
C CYS A 52 -7.35 11.33 2.14
N PHE A 53 -8.09 10.71 1.23
CA PHE A 53 -9.18 11.36 0.51
C PHE A 53 -10.29 11.84 1.44
N LYS A 54 -10.53 11.14 2.53
CA LYS A 54 -11.56 11.49 3.52
C LYS A 54 -11.32 12.81 4.24
N HIS A 55 -10.08 13.32 4.22
CA HIS A 55 -9.76 14.62 4.82
C HIS A 55 -10.28 15.81 4.02
N GLY A 56 -10.80 15.58 2.82
CA GLY A 56 -11.32 16.62 1.95
C GLY A 56 -10.29 17.18 0.98
N ALA A 57 -10.76 17.68 -0.15
CA ALA A 57 -9.89 18.08 -1.26
C ALA A 57 -8.90 19.18 -0.89
N THR A 58 -9.33 20.19 -0.16
CA THR A 58 -8.46 21.33 0.21
C THR A 58 -7.30 20.88 1.10
N THR A 59 -7.59 20.15 2.17
CA THR A 59 -6.59 19.63 3.09
C THR A 59 -5.63 18.68 2.37
N LEU A 60 -6.18 17.78 1.57
CA LEU A 60 -5.41 16.79 0.83
C LEU A 60 -4.45 17.46 -0.16
N ASN A 61 -4.95 18.37 -0.99
CA ASN A 61 -4.13 19.03 -2.01
C ASN A 61 -3.06 19.94 -1.39
N THR A 62 -3.33 20.58 -0.27
CA THR A 62 -2.33 21.33 0.48
C THR A 62 -1.19 20.43 0.92
N ALA A 63 -1.50 19.28 1.47
CA ALA A 63 -0.49 18.31 1.90
C ALA A 63 0.32 17.76 0.71
N ILE A 64 -0.34 17.42 -0.38
CA ILE A 64 0.34 16.92 -1.58
C ILE A 64 1.31 17.97 -2.13
N THR A 65 0.87 19.21 -2.28
CA THR A 65 1.69 20.30 -2.84
C THR A 65 2.94 20.57 -1.97
N ARG A 66 2.84 20.36 -0.65
CA ARG A 66 3.98 20.51 0.25
C ARG A 66 5.13 19.58 -0.13
N HIS A 67 4.83 18.37 -0.57
CA HIS A 67 5.81 17.33 -0.90
C HIS A 67 6.12 17.25 -2.40
N ASP A 68 5.17 17.66 -3.23
CA ASP A 68 5.31 17.66 -4.69
C ASP A 68 4.60 18.89 -5.26
N PRO A 69 5.32 20.03 -5.37
CA PRO A 69 4.70 21.29 -5.82
C PRO A 69 4.10 21.26 -7.22
N LYS A 70 4.51 20.31 -8.06
CA LYS A 70 4.03 20.17 -9.44
C LYS A 70 2.97 19.07 -9.58
N ALA A 71 2.52 18.50 -8.47
CA ALA A 71 1.55 17.41 -8.51
C ALA A 71 0.21 17.87 -9.09
N LYS A 72 -0.47 16.93 -9.78
CA LYS A 72 -1.84 17.16 -10.24
C LYS A 72 -2.76 17.36 -9.05
N THR A 73 -3.70 18.29 -9.18
CA THR A 73 -4.75 18.51 -8.18
C THR A 73 -5.71 17.31 -8.15
N ILE A 74 -6.02 16.83 -6.95
CA ILE A 74 -6.94 15.72 -6.72
C ILE A 74 -8.35 16.30 -6.55
N SER A 75 -9.29 15.88 -7.39
CA SER A 75 -10.70 16.20 -7.22
C SER A 75 -11.56 14.96 -6.98
N LYS A 76 -11.09 13.80 -7.41
CA LYS A 76 -11.74 12.49 -7.18
C LYS A 76 -10.68 11.46 -6.85
N LEU A 77 -11.09 10.33 -6.27
CA LEU A 77 -10.17 9.30 -5.80
C LEU A 77 -9.24 8.79 -6.91
N ASP A 78 -9.76 8.61 -8.12
CA ASP A 78 -8.97 8.07 -9.24
C ASP A 78 -7.79 8.99 -9.63
N ASP A 79 -7.84 10.27 -9.28
CA ASP A 79 -6.74 11.20 -9.57
C ASP A 79 -5.45 10.83 -8.83
N PHE A 80 -5.52 10.01 -7.78
CA PHE A 80 -4.33 9.51 -7.09
C PHE A 80 -3.41 8.69 -8.00
N ALA A 81 -3.91 8.19 -9.12
CA ALA A 81 -3.07 7.48 -10.10
C ALA A 81 -1.92 8.37 -10.61
N TYR A 82 -2.08 9.69 -10.54
CA TYR A 82 -1.07 10.66 -10.95
C TYR A 82 -0.14 11.08 -9.82
N ILE A 83 -0.34 10.58 -8.60
CA ILE A 83 0.47 10.91 -7.43
C ILE A 83 1.40 9.74 -7.14
N LYS A 84 2.69 10.03 -6.93
CA LYS A 84 3.68 9.00 -6.57
C LYS A 84 3.29 8.33 -5.25
N ASP A 85 3.52 7.03 -5.16
CA ASP A 85 3.26 6.30 -3.92
C ASP A 85 4.06 6.87 -2.76
N SER A 86 5.33 7.25 -2.99
CA SER A 86 6.17 7.88 -1.96
C SER A 86 5.55 9.18 -1.44
N THR A 87 4.97 10.00 -2.31
CA THR A 87 4.27 11.23 -1.91
C THR A 87 3.02 10.89 -1.09
N THR A 88 2.26 9.88 -1.49
CA THR A 88 1.09 9.43 -0.73
C THR A 88 1.45 9.04 0.70
N LEU A 89 2.58 8.35 0.91
CA LEU A 89 3.04 7.99 2.25
C LEU A 89 3.39 9.22 3.09
N GLN A 90 4.04 10.21 2.50
CA GLN A 90 4.37 11.47 3.18
C GLN A 90 3.09 12.22 3.59
N VAL A 91 2.11 12.28 2.69
CA VAL A 91 0.82 12.90 2.94
C VAL A 91 0.06 12.15 4.05
N ALA A 92 0.07 10.84 4.02
CA ALA A 92 -0.58 10.02 5.05
C ALA A 92 0.00 10.32 6.44
N GLN A 93 1.32 10.50 6.54
CA GLN A 93 1.95 10.90 7.81
C GLN A 93 1.51 12.30 8.22
N ASP A 94 1.51 13.26 7.30
CA ASP A 94 1.10 14.65 7.59
C ASP A 94 -0.34 14.70 8.10
N LEU A 95 -1.22 13.87 7.55
CA LEU A 95 -2.63 13.84 7.91
C LEU A 95 -2.92 12.97 9.15
N GLY A 96 -1.90 12.37 9.75
CA GLY A 96 -2.03 11.59 10.96
C GLY A 96 -2.56 10.17 10.76
N GLU A 97 -2.62 9.68 9.52
CA GLU A 97 -3.08 8.32 9.23
C GLU A 97 -2.03 7.27 9.60
N ILE A 98 -0.76 7.64 9.54
CA ILE A 98 0.36 6.81 9.99
C ILE A 98 1.35 7.69 10.75
N ASP A 99 2.12 7.09 11.64
CA ASP A 99 3.21 7.80 12.31
C ASP A 99 4.52 7.68 11.52
N LYS A 100 5.58 8.34 12.01
CA LYS A 100 6.87 8.33 11.32
C LYS A 100 7.46 6.93 11.20
N GLY A 101 7.39 6.13 12.25
CA GLY A 101 7.91 4.76 12.23
C GLY A 101 7.18 3.89 11.23
N GLU A 102 5.87 4.02 11.18
CA GLU A 102 5.04 3.30 10.20
C GLU A 102 5.34 3.75 8.77
N LYS A 103 5.51 5.06 8.57
CA LYS A 103 5.90 5.58 7.26
C LYS A 103 7.25 5.01 6.82
N ASP A 104 8.24 4.97 7.72
CA ASP A 104 9.56 4.43 7.40
C ASP A 104 9.48 2.95 7.02
N ALA A 105 8.69 2.17 7.74
CA ALA A 105 8.45 0.76 7.41
C ALA A 105 7.77 0.60 6.04
N LEU A 106 6.79 1.46 5.72
CA LEU A 106 6.11 1.42 4.43
C LEU A 106 7.00 1.87 3.28
N VAL A 107 7.94 2.78 3.52
CA VAL A 107 8.97 3.15 2.52
C VAL A 107 9.83 1.92 2.17
N ASP A 108 10.24 1.14 3.17
CA ASP A 108 10.97 -0.11 2.92
C ASP A 108 10.12 -1.11 2.13
N CYS A 109 8.84 -1.20 2.43
CA CYS A 109 7.91 -2.03 1.66
C CYS A 109 7.81 -1.56 0.20
N LEU A 110 7.74 -0.25 -0.02
CA LEU A 110 7.70 0.32 -1.37
C LEU A 110 8.99 -0.01 -2.14
N ASP A 111 10.13 0.06 -1.50
CA ASP A 111 11.42 -0.30 -2.11
C ASP A 111 11.42 -1.76 -2.56
N LEU A 112 10.92 -2.67 -1.74
CA LEU A 112 10.80 -4.08 -2.09
C LEU A 112 9.82 -4.28 -3.26
N ARG A 113 8.66 -3.62 -3.21
CA ARG A 113 7.69 -3.65 -4.31
C ARG A 113 8.34 -3.18 -5.61
N ASN A 114 9.12 -2.12 -5.57
CA ASN A 114 9.79 -1.59 -6.76
C ASN A 114 10.80 -2.59 -7.33
N LYS A 115 11.56 -3.28 -6.48
CA LYS A 115 12.46 -4.36 -6.92
C LYS A 115 11.69 -5.47 -7.64
N CYS A 116 10.50 -5.81 -7.13
CA CYS A 116 9.66 -6.85 -7.73
C CYS A 116 9.01 -6.41 -9.05
N GLY A 117 8.75 -5.13 -9.20
CA GLY A 117 8.04 -4.57 -10.34
C GLY A 117 8.92 -4.21 -11.53
N HIS A 118 10.23 -4.04 -11.32
CA HIS A 118 11.15 -3.77 -12.42
C HIS A 118 11.63 -5.05 -13.10
N PRO A 119 11.77 -5.05 -14.42
CA PRO A 119 12.37 -6.18 -15.11
C PRO A 119 13.79 -6.45 -14.59
N GLY A 120 14.04 -7.67 -14.14
CA GLY A 120 15.34 -8.01 -13.58
C GLY A 120 15.33 -9.39 -12.94
N GLN A 121 16.42 -9.70 -12.25
CA GLN A 121 16.66 -11.03 -11.70
C GLN A 121 16.27 -11.17 -10.23
N TYR A 122 15.78 -10.11 -9.61
CA TYR A 122 15.42 -10.18 -8.18
C TYR A 122 14.31 -11.21 -7.96
N ARG A 123 14.53 -12.09 -6.99
CA ARG A 123 13.58 -13.13 -6.58
C ARG A 123 13.47 -13.14 -5.06
N PRO A 124 12.37 -12.63 -4.50
CA PRO A 124 12.18 -12.72 -3.05
C PRO A 124 11.99 -14.20 -2.65
N LYS A 125 12.41 -14.53 -1.44
CA LYS A 125 12.13 -15.84 -0.86
C LYS A 125 10.70 -15.86 -0.31
N PRO A 126 10.08 -17.06 -0.18
CA PRO A 126 8.72 -17.16 0.35
C PRO A 126 8.53 -16.50 1.72
N ILE A 127 9.52 -16.64 2.62
CA ILE A 127 9.42 -16.03 3.95
C ILE A 127 9.43 -14.49 3.86
N LYS A 128 10.18 -13.93 2.93
CA LYS A 128 10.21 -12.48 2.72
C LYS A 128 8.86 -11.98 2.22
N ALA A 129 8.25 -12.68 1.27
CA ALA A 129 6.95 -12.31 0.72
C ALA A 129 5.84 -12.42 1.76
N ALA A 130 5.83 -13.48 2.56
CA ALA A 130 4.87 -13.65 3.64
C ALA A 130 5.03 -12.57 4.71
N SER A 131 6.26 -12.25 5.09
CA SER A 131 6.56 -11.19 6.06
C SER A 131 6.10 -9.82 5.55
N PHE A 132 6.28 -9.54 4.27
CA PHE A 132 5.82 -8.31 3.63
C PHE A 132 4.30 -8.16 3.76
N LEU A 133 3.54 -9.20 3.41
CA LEU A 133 2.08 -9.17 3.53
C LEU A 133 1.64 -8.99 4.98
N GLU A 134 2.24 -9.72 5.91
CA GLU A 134 1.92 -9.62 7.32
C GLU A 134 2.18 -8.21 7.86
N GLU A 135 3.28 -7.59 7.48
CA GLU A 135 3.61 -6.21 7.88
C GLU A 135 2.57 -5.21 7.37
N LEU A 136 2.17 -5.32 6.09
CA LEU A 136 1.12 -4.47 5.55
C LEU A 136 -0.21 -4.64 6.30
N LEU A 137 -0.58 -5.88 6.60
CA LEU A 137 -1.80 -6.16 7.37
C LEU A 137 -1.73 -5.51 8.75
N THR A 138 -0.58 -5.54 9.39
CA THR A 138 -0.39 -4.97 10.72
C THR A 138 -0.43 -3.44 10.72
N ILE A 139 0.29 -2.81 9.78
CA ILE A 139 0.42 -1.35 9.76
C ILE A 139 -0.81 -0.68 9.15
N VAL A 140 -1.34 -1.22 8.06
CA VAL A 140 -2.34 -0.53 7.24
C VAL A 140 -3.76 -0.96 7.57
N PHE A 141 -4.00 -2.27 7.68
CA PHE A 141 -5.36 -2.80 7.71
C PHE A 141 -5.94 -3.06 9.10
N LYS A 142 -5.12 -3.05 10.14
CA LYS A 142 -5.59 -3.23 11.52
C LYS A 142 -5.87 -1.93 12.26
N LYS A 143 -5.83 -0.85 11.55
CA LYS A 143 -6.11 0.47 12.16
C LYS A 143 -7.55 0.90 11.99
#